data_5718580002b5bc9db5bf2db30ea1e39a
#
_entry.id   5718580002b5bc9db5bf2db30ea1e39a
#
_cell.length_a   1.000
_cell.length_b   1.000
_cell.length_c   1.000
_cell.angle_alpha   90.00
_cell.angle_beta   90.00
_cell.angle_gamma   90.00
#
_symmetry.space_group_name_H-M   'P 1'
#
loop_
_entity.id
_entity.type
_entity.pdbx_description
1 polymer ?
#
loop_
_entity_poly.entity_id
_entity_poly.type
_entity_poly.pdbx_seq_one_letter_code
_entity_poly.pdbx_strand_id
1 'polypeptide(L)'
;MNSKEEFDRWVSVYKPQYYEGVYEMEKLLRAEDRVFGSFNAKINQTLYDEFVEPASVQGVELFENQLSIIPETGQTLEERKQNILLHMLPAHPITARFMRALFKQVLLPVTFDVAYSERVALVTGKLEDLTKARLRQLDYLLNVYLPANMGRKIEIHHPDELIDETLKVHTGFVTVVSTTIKSEVE
;
A
#
# COMPACT_ATOMS: atom_id res chain seq x y z
N MET A 1 35.42 -0.63 -10.71
CA MET A 1 34.87 -0.11 -11.98
C MET A 1 33.38 0.06 -11.74
N ASN A 2 32.87 1.25 -11.87
CA ASN A 2 31.54 1.63 -11.42
C ASN A 2 30.52 1.23 -12.52
N SER A 3 29.57 0.37 -12.21
CA SER A 3 28.54 -0.12 -13.14
C SER A 3 27.74 1.00 -13.84
N LYS A 4 27.75 2.21 -13.27
CA LYS A 4 27.15 3.41 -13.86
C LYS A 4 27.88 3.93 -15.08
N GLU A 5 29.22 3.83 -15.12
CA GLU A 5 30.01 4.29 -16.25
C GLU A 5 29.96 3.31 -17.46
N GLU A 6 29.62 2.06 -17.22
CA GLU A 6 29.50 1.02 -18.26
C GLU A 6 28.16 1.15 -19.00
N PHE A 7 27.11 1.59 -18.33
CA PHE A 7 25.78 1.83 -18.94
C PHE A 7 25.70 3.09 -19.82
N ASP A 8 26.60 4.07 -19.61
CA ASP A 8 26.60 5.33 -20.38
C ASP A 8 27.35 5.25 -21.73
N ARG A 9 27.89 4.08 -22.08
CA ARG A 9 28.68 3.88 -23.29
C ARG A 9 28.08 2.83 -24.22
N TRP A 10 26.90 3.10 -24.75
CA TRP A 10 26.21 2.13 -25.62
C TRP A 10 26.78 2.05 -27.03
N VAL A 11 27.01 3.18 -27.66
CA VAL A 11 27.43 3.25 -29.05
C VAL A 11 28.96 3.27 -29.17
N SER A 12 29.63 3.95 -28.26
CA SER A 12 31.09 4.04 -28.26
C SER A 12 31.79 2.71 -27.99
N VAL A 13 31.14 1.77 -27.29
CA VAL A 13 31.66 0.41 -27.05
C VAL A 13 31.67 -0.42 -28.33
N TYR A 14 30.72 -0.21 -29.25
CA TYR A 14 30.60 -0.94 -30.51
C TYR A 14 31.33 -0.25 -31.67
N LYS A 15 32.10 0.80 -31.37
CA LYS A 15 32.89 1.52 -32.39
C LYS A 15 33.88 0.60 -33.07
N PRO A 16 33.87 0.46 -34.43
CA PRO A 16 34.89 -0.25 -35.17
C PRO A 16 36.28 0.37 -34.99
N GLN A 17 37.32 -0.46 -34.93
CA GLN A 17 38.69 0.00 -34.68
C GLN A 17 39.22 1.05 -35.68
N TYR A 18 38.75 1.01 -36.94
CA TYR A 18 39.16 2.01 -37.96
C TYR A 18 38.67 3.44 -37.70
N TYR A 19 37.77 3.64 -36.74
CA TYR A 19 37.34 4.99 -36.27
C TYR A 19 38.12 5.47 -35.04
N GLU A 20 39.07 4.70 -34.53
CA GLU A 20 39.90 5.13 -33.42
C GLU A 20 40.76 6.35 -33.84
N GLY A 21 40.71 7.42 -33.03
CA GLY A 21 41.44 8.64 -33.31
C GLY A 21 40.79 9.59 -34.33
N VAL A 22 39.62 9.24 -34.89
CA VAL A 22 38.84 10.12 -35.75
C VAL A 22 37.98 11.03 -34.87
N TYR A 23 38.41 12.29 -34.69
CA TYR A 23 37.83 13.25 -33.76
C TYR A 23 36.34 13.49 -33.97
N GLU A 24 35.91 13.67 -35.22
CA GLU A 24 34.52 13.90 -35.59
C GLU A 24 33.63 12.75 -35.21
N MET A 25 34.10 11.52 -35.46
CA MET A 25 33.37 10.31 -35.14
C MET A 25 33.27 10.12 -33.64
N GLU A 26 34.32 10.37 -32.87
CA GLU A 26 34.28 10.28 -31.41
C GLU A 26 33.31 11.31 -30.81
N LYS A 27 33.23 12.51 -31.37
CA LYS A 27 32.27 13.51 -30.92
C LYS A 27 30.83 13.13 -31.23
N LEU A 28 30.59 12.56 -32.42
CA LEU A 28 29.29 12.04 -32.83
C LEU A 28 28.83 10.94 -31.88
N LEU A 29 29.66 9.89 -31.69
CA LEU A 29 29.34 8.76 -30.82
C LEU A 29 29.08 9.17 -29.37
N ARG A 30 29.83 10.15 -28.83
CA ARG A 30 29.55 10.70 -27.50
C ARG A 30 28.21 11.44 -27.41
N ALA A 31 27.79 12.09 -28.48
CA ALA A 31 26.48 12.73 -28.52
C ALA A 31 25.35 11.70 -28.56
N GLU A 32 25.54 10.64 -29.35
CA GLU A 32 24.62 9.51 -29.44
C GLU A 32 24.55 8.74 -28.12
N ASP A 33 25.67 8.49 -27.45
CA ASP A 33 25.70 7.82 -26.12
C ASP A 33 24.80 8.56 -25.10
N ARG A 34 24.80 9.89 -25.08
CA ARG A 34 23.93 10.65 -24.19
C ARG A 34 22.45 10.43 -24.49
N VAL A 35 22.10 10.41 -25.79
CA VAL A 35 20.70 10.19 -26.21
C VAL A 35 20.26 8.77 -25.86
N PHE A 36 21.08 7.77 -26.20
CA PHE A 36 20.77 6.38 -25.88
C PHE A 36 20.76 6.11 -24.38
N GLY A 37 21.67 6.71 -23.62
CA GLY A 37 21.67 6.63 -22.16
C GLY A 37 20.38 7.18 -21.55
N SER A 38 19.91 8.34 -22.02
CA SER A 38 18.65 8.92 -21.56
C SER A 38 17.44 8.07 -21.94
N PHE A 39 17.45 7.48 -23.13
CA PHE A 39 16.41 6.58 -23.60
C PHE A 39 16.36 5.29 -22.78
N ASN A 40 17.51 4.68 -22.52
CA ASN A 40 17.62 3.49 -21.70
C ASN A 40 17.16 3.74 -20.25
N ALA A 41 17.49 4.91 -19.68
CA ALA A 41 17.00 5.29 -18.36
C ALA A 41 15.46 5.35 -18.30
N LYS A 42 14.82 5.87 -19.37
CA LYS A 42 13.35 5.89 -19.48
C LYS A 42 12.76 4.49 -19.61
N ILE A 43 13.37 3.62 -20.41
CA ILE A 43 12.94 2.22 -20.54
C ILE A 43 13.00 1.52 -19.18
N ASN A 44 14.14 1.65 -18.49
CA ASN A 44 14.30 1.05 -17.17
C ASN A 44 13.29 1.60 -16.16
N GLN A 45 13.02 2.92 -16.18
CA GLN A 45 11.99 3.50 -15.32
C GLN A 45 10.61 2.92 -15.62
N THR A 46 10.26 2.79 -16.90
CA THR A 46 8.98 2.18 -17.31
C THR A 46 8.88 0.72 -16.83
N LEU A 47 9.98 -0.05 -16.93
CA LEU A 47 10.02 -1.42 -16.40
C LEU A 47 9.86 -1.47 -14.88
N TYR A 48 10.46 -0.54 -14.15
CA TYR A 48 10.26 -0.44 -12.70
C TYR A 48 8.83 -0.04 -12.35
N ASP A 49 8.20 0.81 -13.14
CA ASP A 49 6.82 1.24 -12.93
C ASP A 49 5.77 0.13 -13.20
N GLU A 50 6.17 -1.01 -13.81
CA GLU A 50 5.33 -2.22 -13.90
C GLU A 50 5.18 -2.97 -12.56
N PHE A 51 6.00 -2.65 -11.57
CA PHE A 51 5.98 -3.29 -10.26
C PHE A 51 5.72 -2.26 -9.17
N VAL A 52 4.75 -2.51 -8.30
CA VAL A 52 4.32 -1.55 -7.27
C VAL A 52 5.48 -1.12 -6.35
N GLU A 53 6.33 -2.06 -5.93
CA GLU A 53 7.40 -1.79 -4.95
C GLU A 53 8.46 -0.81 -5.47
N PRO A 54 9.08 -1.01 -6.66
CA PRO A 54 10.06 -0.07 -7.20
C PRO A 54 9.44 1.10 -7.96
N ALA A 55 8.10 1.16 -8.12
CA ALA A 55 7.42 2.18 -8.92
C ALA A 55 7.74 3.61 -8.47
N SER A 56 7.86 4.49 -9.46
CA SER A 56 7.90 5.94 -9.25
C SER A 56 6.52 6.49 -8.87
N VAL A 57 6.45 7.78 -8.59
CA VAL A 57 5.16 8.46 -8.33
C VAL A 57 4.20 8.26 -9.51
N GLN A 58 4.70 8.34 -10.75
CA GLN A 58 3.89 8.16 -11.96
C GLN A 58 3.38 6.73 -12.10
N GLY A 59 4.20 5.72 -11.79
CA GLY A 59 3.79 4.32 -11.78
C GLY A 59 2.71 4.05 -10.73
N VAL A 60 2.87 4.63 -9.53
CA VAL A 60 1.87 4.52 -8.46
C VAL A 60 0.53 5.14 -8.88
N GLU A 61 0.54 6.31 -9.53
CA GLU A 61 -0.68 6.94 -10.07
C GLU A 61 -1.39 6.08 -11.12
N LEU A 62 -0.64 5.36 -11.96
CA LEU A 62 -1.23 4.43 -12.93
C LEU A 62 -1.95 3.27 -12.23
N PHE A 63 -1.34 2.67 -11.21
CA PHE A 63 -1.96 1.61 -10.41
C PHE A 63 -3.21 2.09 -9.67
N GLU A 64 -3.16 3.29 -9.06
CA GLU A 64 -4.32 3.88 -8.38
C GLU A 64 -5.47 4.11 -9.36
N ASN A 65 -5.19 4.63 -10.55
CA ASN A 65 -6.21 4.80 -11.59
C ASN A 65 -6.82 3.46 -12.04
N GLN A 66 -6.00 2.42 -12.24
CA GLN A 66 -6.47 1.09 -12.62
C GLN A 66 -7.36 0.45 -11.55
N LEU A 67 -6.99 0.62 -10.29
CA LEU A 67 -7.71 0.06 -9.14
C LEU A 67 -8.83 0.98 -8.63
N SER A 68 -9.01 2.16 -9.23
CA SER A 68 -9.97 3.19 -8.79
C SER A 68 -9.76 3.61 -7.34
N ILE A 69 -8.50 3.68 -6.91
CA ILE A 69 -8.10 4.13 -5.57
C ILE A 69 -7.92 5.65 -5.60
N ILE A 70 -8.57 6.34 -4.69
CA ILE A 70 -8.40 7.79 -4.51
C ILE A 70 -7.42 8.01 -3.37
N PRO A 71 -6.20 8.53 -3.63
CA PRO A 71 -5.22 8.80 -2.58
C PRO A 71 -5.71 9.92 -1.65
N GLU A 72 -5.40 9.80 -0.36
CA GLU A 72 -5.69 10.86 0.60
C GLU A 72 -4.63 11.96 0.55
N THR A 73 -5.06 13.20 0.81
CA THR A 73 -4.14 14.35 0.86
C THR A 73 -3.12 14.16 1.99
N GLY A 74 -1.83 14.20 1.63
CA GLY A 74 -0.73 14.09 2.59
C GLY A 74 -0.19 12.69 2.82
N GLN A 75 -0.69 11.67 2.09
CA GLN A 75 -0.09 10.33 2.13
C GLN A 75 1.31 10.32 1.54
N THR A 76 2.20 9.57 2.18
CA THR A 76 3.53 9.29 1.64
C THR A 76 3.47 8.31 0.48
N LEU A 77 4.52 8.29 -0.35
CA LEU A 77 4.60 7.35 -1.47
C LEU A 77 4.52 5.88 -1.00
N GLU A 78 5.14 5.58 0.13
CA GLU A 78 5.14 4.23 0.70
C GLU A 78 3.74 3.81 1.19
N GLU A 79 3.00 4.72 1.81
CA GLU A 79 1.61 4.45 2.22
C GLU A 79 0.70 4.22 1.01
N ARG A 80 0.89 4.97 -0.09
CA ARG A 80 0.17 4.76 -1.35
C ARG A 80 0.47 3.38 -1.95
N LYS A 81 1.75 2.97 -1.98
CA LYS A 81 2.17 1.63 -2.43
C LYS A 81 1.57 0.52 -1.58
N GLN A 82 1.60 0.66 -0.26
CA GLN A 82 0.98 -0.30 0.65
C GLN A 82 -0.52 -0.43 0.42
N ASN A 83 -1.20 0.69 0.17
CA ASN A 83 -2.62 0.70 -0.14
C ASN A 83 -2.94 -0.04 -1.46
N ILE A 84 -2.12 0.16 -2.49
CA ILE A 84 -2.24 -0.57 -3.76
C ILE A 84 -2.04 -2.08 -3.54
N LEU A 85 -0.98 -2.48 -2.84
CA LEU A 85 -0.71 -3.88 -2.53
C LEU A 85 -1.87 -4.53 -1.76
N LEU A 86 -2.49 -3.78 -0.86
CA LEU A 86 -3.68 -4.23 -0.13
C LEU A 86 -4.86 -4.54 -1.07
N HIS A 87 -5.09 -3.68 -2.07
CA HIS A 87 -6.16 -3.87 -3.06
C HIS A 87 -5.86 -5.01 -4.05
N MET A 88 -4.59 -5.33 -4.26
CA MET A 88 -4.15 -6.43 -5.13
C MET A 88 -4.11 -7.80 -4.43
N LEU A 89 -4.38 -7.86 -3.13
CA LEU A 89 -4.39 -9.13 -2.40
C LEU A 89 -5.43 -10.10 -3.01
N PRO A 90 -5.02 -11.35 -3.30
CA PRO A 90 -5.95 -12.32 -3.86
C PRO A 90 -7.01 -12.71 -2.83
N ALA A 91 -8.22 -13.01 -3.32
CA ALA A 91 -9.28 -13.56 -2.48
C ALA A 91 -8.87 -14.94 -1.96
N HIS A 92 -8.76 -15.08 -0.65
CA HIS A 92 -8.49 -16.35 0.02
C HIS A 92 -9.70 -16.83 0.84
N PRO A 93 -9.85 -18.15 1.10
CA PRO A 93 -10.87 -18.65 2.02
C PRO A 93 -10.70 -18.02 3.39
N ILE A 94 -11.77 -17.44 3.90
CA ILE A 94 -11.71 -16.66 5.13
C ILE A 94 -11.78 -17.58 6.34
N THR A 95 -10.70 -17.59 7.09
CA THR A 95 -10.64 -18.16 8.42
C THR A 95 -10.22 -17.07 9.41
N ALA A 96 -10.63 -17.19 10.67
CA ALA A 96 -10.18 -16.26 11.71
C ALA A 96 -8.65 -16.22 11.82
N ARG A 97 -7.99 -17.36 11.57
CA ARG A 97 -6.52 -17.44 11.54
C ARG A 97 -5.92 -16.60 10.40
N PHE A 98 -6.51 -16.67 9.21
CA PHE A 98 -6.08 -15.87 8.06
C PHE A 98 -6.24 -14.38 8.35
N MET A 99 -7.39 -13.95 8.86
CA MET A 99 -7.65 -12.54 9.19
C MET A 99 -6.65 -11.99 10.21
N ARG A 100 -6.35 -12.77 11.26
CA ARG A 100 -5.31 -12.37 12.24
C ARG A 100 -3.93 -12.24 11.61
N ALA A 101 -3.57 -13.15 10.70
CA ALA A 101 -2.30 -13.08 9.96
C ALA A 101 -2.25 -11.86 9.01
N LEU A 102 -3.35 -11.61 8.30
CA LEU A 102 -3.49 -10.48 7.39
C LEU A 102 -3.33 -9.14 8.12
N PHE A 103 -4.01 -8.94 9.25
CA PHE A 103 -3.88 -7.70 10.02
C PHE A 103 -2.46 -7.48 10.55
N LYS A 104 -1.75 -8.54 10.92
CA LYS A 104 -0.33 -8.46 11.28
C LYS A 104 0.55 -8.11 10.09
N GLN A 105 0.28 -8.68 8.92
CA GLN A 105 1.04 -8.40 7.70
C GLN A 105 0.87 -6.96 7.23
N VAL A 106 -0.34 -6.41 7.33
CA VAL A 106 -0.66 -5.03 6.96
C VAL A 106 -0.29 -4.02 8.07
N LEU A 107 0.30 -4.51 9.17
CA LEU A 107 0.69 -3.69 10.32
C LEU A 107 -0.48 -2.89 10.94
N LEU A 108 -1.68 -3.44 10.87
CA LEU A 108 -2.84 -2.87 11.56
C LEU A 108 -2.80 -3.28 13.05
N PRO A 109 -2.75 -2.32 13.97
CA PRO A 109 -2.68 -2.59 15.41
C PRO A 109 -4.06 -2.94 15.99
N VAL A 110 -4.68 -3.99 15.45
CA VAL A 110 -5.99 -4.46 15.86
C VAL A 110 -5.96 -5.95 16.18
N THR A 111 -6.80 -6.37 17.12
CA THR A 111 -7.07 -7.78 17.38
C THR A 111 -8.36 -8.19 16.69
N PHE A 112 -8.38 -9.43 16.18
CA PHE A 112 -9.54 -9.99 15.49
C PHE A 112 -10.00 -11.25 16.20
N ASP A 113 -11.28 -11.29 16.52
CA ASP A 113 -11.94 -12.47 17.06
C ASP A 113 -13.32 -12.70 16.44
N VAL A 114 -13.90 -13.87 16.64
CA VAL A 114 -15.19 -14.23 16.06
C VAL A 114 -16.11 -14.79 17.15
N ALA A 115 -17.23 -14.12 17.37
CA ALA A 115 -18.32 -14.64 18.18
C ALA A 115 -19.18 -15.57 17.31
N TYR A 116 -18.87 -16.86 17.32
CA TYR A 116 -19.53 -17.84 16.44
C TYR A 116 -21.02 -17.99 16.73
N SER A 117 -21.46 -17.84 17.98
CA SER A 117 -22.87 -17.92 18.38
C SER A 117 -23.72 -16.81 17.75
N GLU A 118 -23.16 -15.62 17.64
CA GLU A 118 -23.81 -14.43 17.13
C GLU A 118 -23.50 -14.18 15.64
N ARG A 119 -22.56 -14.94 15.08
CA ARG A 119 -21.99 -14.71 13.73
C ARG A 119 -21.47 -13.29 13.54
N VAL A 120 -20.75 -12.79 14.54
CA VAL A 120 -20.18 -11.45 14.53
C VAL A 120 -18.66 -11.52 14.59
N ALA A 121 -18.01 -10.80 13.69
CA ALA A 121 -16.57 -10.56 13.73
C ALA A 121 -16.30 -9.36 14.67
N LEU A 122 -15.48 -9.60 15.68
CA LEU A 122 -15.05 -8.60 16.67
C LEU A 122 -13.66 -8.09 16.28
N VAL A 123 -13.55 -6.79 16.11
CA VAL A 123 -12.26 -6.13 15.89
C VAL A 123 -12.04 -5.14 17.00
N THR A 124 -10.94 -5.31 17.74
CA THR A 124 -10.63 -4.45 18.88
C THR A 124 -9.32 -3.72 18.62
N GLY A 125 -9.32 -2.42 18.80
CA GLY A 125 -8.14 -1.57 18.59
C GLY A 125 -8.08 -0.41 19.57
N LYS A 126 -6.90 0.24 19.68
CA LYS A 126 -6.73 1.45 20.48
C LYS A 126 -6.88 2.67 19.57
N LEU A 127 -7.54 3.72 20.06
CA LEU A 127 -7.75 4.93 19.27
C LEU A 127 -6.45 5.63 18.88
N GLU A 128 -5.46 5.62 19.74
CA GLU A 128 -4.14 6.22 19.50
C GLU A 128 -3.44 5.65 18.26
N ASP A 129 -3.67 4.37 18.01
CA ASP A 129 -3.02 3.63 16.94
C ASP A 129 -3.83 3.67 15.62
N LEU A 130 -5.10 4.06 15.67
CA LEU A 130 -6.03 4.01 14.54
C LEU A 130 -6.23 5.38 13.90
N THR A 131 -5.39 5.71 12.93
CA THR A 131 -5.60 6.89 12.07
C THR A 131 -6.82 6.68 11.14
N LYS A 132 -7.37 7.77 10.59
CA LYS A 132 -8.47 7.70 9.61
C LYS A 132 -8.13 6.79 8.41
N ALA A 133 -6.88 6.83 7.93
CA ALA A 133 -6.42 5.99 6.84
C ALA A 133 -6.45 4.50 7.24
N ARG A 134 -5.96 4.14 8.42
CA ARG A 134 -6.00 2.77 8.95
C ARG A 134 -7.42 2.26 9.16
N LEU A 135 -8.33 3.12 9.62
CA LEU A 135 -9.75 2.76 9.73
C LEU A 135 -10.38 2.45 8.37
N ARG A 136 -10.08 3.22 7.32
CA ARG A 136 -10.54 2.93 5.96
C ARG A 136 -9.94 1.63 5.41
N GLN A 137 -8.66 1.38 5.64
CA GLN A 137 -8.03 0.10 5.28
C GLN A 137 -8.69 -1.07 6.00
N LEU A 138 -8.98 -0.92 7.29
CA LEU A 138 -9.69 -1.93 8.08
C LEU A 138 -11.09 -2.18 7.52
N ASP A 139 -11.84 -1.11 7.24
CA ASP A 139 -13.20 -1.21 6.68
C ASP A 139 -13.19 -1.88 5.30
N TYR A 140 -12.23 -1.53 4.44
CA TYR A 140 -12.04 -2.17 3.15
C TYR A 140 -11.77 -3.67 3.30
N LEU A 141 -10.82 -4.07 4.16
CA LEU A 141 -10.49 -5.48 4.40
C LEU A 141 -11.68 -6.26 4.93
N LEU A 142 -12.42 -5.69 5.87
CA LEU A 142 -13.63 -6.34 6.40
C LEU A 142 -14.72 -6.48 5.32
N ASN A 143 -14.90 -5.46 4.47
CA ASN A 143 -15.87 -5.53 3.38
C ASN A 143 -15.51 -6.58 2.32
N VAL A 144 -14.22 -6.73 1.99
CA VAL A 144 -13.76 -7.66 0.95
C VAL A 144 -13.71 -9.11 1.46
N TYR A 145 -13.24 -9.28 2.69
CA TYR A 145 -12.94 -10.62 3.20
C TYR A 145 -14.00 -11.19 4.15
N LEU A 146 -14.85 -10.35 4.77
CA LEU A 146 -15.86 -10.88 5.68
C LEU A 146 -17.03 -11.48 4.89
N PRO A 147 -17.48 -12.72 5.23
CA PRO A 147 -18.66 -13.30 4.58
C PRO A 147 -19.91 -12.45 4.80
N ALA A 148 -20.76 -12.36 3.79
CA ALA A 148 -21.98 -11.54 3.83
C ALA A 148 -22.99 -11.97 4.93
N ASN A 149 -22.86 -13.19 5.46
CA ASN A 149 -23.69 -13.73 6.54
C ASN A 149 -23.15 -13.47 7.94
N MET A 150 -22.03 -12.73 8.05
CA MET A 150 -21.43 -12.33 9.32
C MET A 150 -21.61 -10.83 9.57
N GLY A 151 -22.02 -10.49 10.76
CA GLY A 151 -21.98 -9.11 11.25
C GLY A 151 -20.55 -8.69 11.60
N ARG A 152 -20.34 -7.39 11.72
CA ARG A 152 -19.06 -6.83 12.18
C ARG A 152 -19.28 -5.89 13.36
N LYS A 153 -18.39 -5.96 14.35
CA LYS A 153 -18.36 -5.06 15.49
C LYS A 153 -16.93 -4.56 15.66
N ILE A 154 -16.75 -3.24 15.61
CA ILE A 154 -15.45 -2.61 15.82
C ILE A 154 -15.51 -1.92 17.18
N GLU A 155 -14.64 -2.33 18.09
CA GLU A 155 -14.48 -1.77 19.42
C GLU A 155 -13.18 -0.98 19.49
N ILE A 156 -13.27 0.30 19.77
CA ILE A 156 -12.13 1.19 19.91
C ILE A 156 -12.01 1.60 21.36
N HIS A 157 -10.90 1.23 22.00
CA HIS A 157 -10.63 1.56 23.37
C HIS A 157 -9.84 2.85 23.47
N HIS A 158 -10.33 3.77 24.31
CA HIS A 158 -9.62 4.95 24.77
C HIS A 158 -8.84 4.61 26.04
N PRO A 159 -7.55 4.96 26.14
CA PRO A 159 -6.76 4.63 27.33
C PRO A 159 -7.07 5.45 28.58
N ASP A 160 -7.67 6.65 28.46
CA ASP A 160 -7.63 7.63 29.56
C ASP A 160 -8.94 8.38 29.88
N GLU A 161 -10.08 8.02 29.34
CA GLU A 161 -11.31 8.72 29.73
C GLU A 161 -12.46 7.77 30.09
N LEU A 162 -12.88 7.93 31.34
CA LEU A 162 -14.04 7.35 32.00
C LEU A 162 -15.35 8.05 31.55
N ILE A 163 -15.78 7.86 30.33
CA ILE A 163 -17.08 8.31 29.84
C ILE A 163 -17.81 7.12 29.20
N ASP A 164 -18.99 6.83 29.67
CA ASP A 164 -19.82 5.74 29.16
C ASP A 164 -20.77 6.28 28.08
N GLU A 165 -20.25 6.40 26.83
CA GLU A 165 -21.07 6.69 25.66
C GLU A 165 -21.00 5.57 24.63
N THR A 166 -22.12 4.91 24.43
CA THR A 166 -22.28 3.90 23.41
C THR A 166 -22.77 4.56 22.12
N LEU A 167 -21.86 4.85 21.20
CA LEU A 167 -22.21 5.35 19.87
C LEU A 167 -22.59 4.18 18.96
N LYS A 168 -23.88 4.01 18.69
CA LYS A 168 -24.39 3.04 17.72
C LYS A 168 -24.52 3.70 16.36
N VAL A 169 -23.61 3.41 15.43
CA VAL A 169 -23.75 3.85 14.04
C VAL A 169 -24.36 2.71 13.23
N HIS A 170 -25.59 2.91 12.78
CA HIS A 170 -26.28 2.00 11.86
C HIS A 170 -26.03 2.46 10.41
N THR A 171 -25.23 1.74 9.66
CA THR A 171 -25.21 1.81 8.21
C THR A 171 -25.53 0.41 7.66
N GLY A 172 -26.73 0.23 7.12
CA GLY A 172 -27.24 -0.90 6.31
C GLY A 172 -26.86 -2.35 6.60
N PHE A 173 -25.68 -2.61 7.12
CA PHE A 173 -25.18 -3.82 7.76
C PHE A 173 -24.53 -3.40 9.08
N VAL A 174 -24.99 -3.97 10.19
CA VAL A 174 -24.68 -3.53 11.55
C VAL A 174 -23.19 -3.38 11.78
N THR A 175 -22.70 -2.14 11.68
CA THR A 175 -21.41 -1.76 12.25
C THR A 175 -21.71 -1.09 13.59
N VAL A 176 -21.54 -1.82 14.67
CA VAL A 176 -21.67 -1.24 16.03
C VAL A 176 -20.26 -0.81 16.42
N VAL A 177 -20.02 0.49 16.43
CA VAL A 177 -18.85 1.06 17.13
C VAL A 177 -19.32 1.35 18.54
N SER A 178 -18.96 0.52 19.51
CA SER A 178 -19.20 0.79 20.93
C SER A 178 -17.91 1.29 21.55
N THR A 179 -17.90 2.51 22.00
CA THR A 179 -16.88 3.05 22.89
C THR A 179 -17.34 2.79 24.30
N THR A 180 -16.77 1.81 24.98
CA THR A 180 -17.08 1.55 26.39
C THR A 180 -16.10 2.34 27.24
N ILE A 181 -16.57 3.32 27.93
CA ILE A 181 -15.81 4.11 28.88
C ILE A 181 -16.28 3.69 30.28
N LYS A 182 -15.39 3.13 31.09
CA LYS A 182 -15.71 2.78 32.49
C LYS A 182 -15.45 3.97 33.39
N SER A 183 -16.47 4.49 34.09
CA SER A 183 -16.25 5.35 35.22
C SER A 183 -15.95 4.50 36.46
N GLU A 184 -14.77 4.62 37.04
CA GLU A 184 -14.58 4.23 38.44
C GLU A 184 -15.21 5.31 39.32
N VAL A 185 -16.27 4.92 40.00
CA VAL A 185 -16.84 5.72 41.10
C VAL A 185 -16.13 5.25 42.37
N GLU A 186 -15.41 6.16 43.03
CA GLU A 186 -15.04 6.01 44.45
C GLU A 186 -16.29 5.94 45.35
#